data_678f035d287836017a1a2a523fa05328
#
_entry.id   678f035d287836017a1a2a523fa05328
#
_cell.length_a   1.000
_cell.length_b   1.000
_cell.length_c   1.000
_cell.angle_alpha   90.00
_cell.angle_beta   90.00
_cell.angle_gamma   90.00
#
_symmetry.space_group_name_H-M   'P 1'
#
loop_
_entity.id
_entity.type
_entity.pdbx_description
1 polymer ?
#
loop_
_entity_poly.entity_id
_entity_poly.type
_entity_poly.pdbx_seq_one_letter_code
_entity_poly.pdbx_strand_id
1 'polypeptide(L)'
;SKYTSTYGATLDTIKSTDGGFELLMEDVITALKQELVAPELAEENGIELTDDDNKTIDDQIAKAKANYDSDEAYLNDIKSAYLTEDLYRKMLETAAIYTKVNDTLFKNNGKYATKKEDFKKIVKDTSEYCREIHVMIPFYAQVDLDDSTADSYDSMSLSDKASAKQSAY
;
A
#
# COMPACT_ATOMS: atom_id res chain seq x y z
N SER A 1 -13.18 -7.43 0.08
CA SER A 1 -12.96 -6.23 0.93
C SER A 1 -11.71 -6.41 1.78
N LYS A 2 -11.13 -5.31 2.26
CA LYS A 2 -9.94 -5.30 3.13
C LYS A 2 -10.10 -6.25 4.34
N TYR A 3 -11.27 -6.27 4.95
CA TYR A 3 -11.57 -7.13 6.10
C TYR A 3 -11.64 -8.61 5.74
N THR A 4 -12.25 -8.96 4.63
CA THR A 4 -12.34 -10.35 4.17
C THR A 4 -10.97 -10.90 3.82
N SER A 5 -10.10 -10.10 3.19
CA SER A 5 -8.75 -10.52 2.80
C SER A 5 -7.75 -10.52 3.96
N THR A 6 -7.88 -9.58 4.91
CA THR A 6 -6.91 -9.42 6.00
C THR A 6 -7.24 -10.30 7.20
N TYR A 7 -8.54 -10.50 7.51
CA TYR A 7 -8.97 -11.19 8.72
C TYR A 7 -9.76 -12.46 8.46
N GLY A 8 -10.04 -12.80 7.19
CA GLY A 8 -10.90 -13.94 6.83
C GLY A 8 -12.34 -13.84 7.35
N ALA A 9 -12.71 -12.66 7.90
CA ALA A 9 -14.00 -12.44 8.53
C ALA A 9 -15.06 -12.07 7.51
N THR A 10 -16.22 -12.67 7.61
CA THR A 10 -17.41 -12.24 6.87
C THR A 10 -18.07 -11.06 7.58
N LEU A 11 -18.92 -10.32 6.87
CA LEU A 11 -19.68 -9.22 7.47
C LEU A 11 -20.55 -9.70 8.66
N ASP A 12 -21.07 -10.90 8.56
CA ASP A 12 -21.90 -11.49 9.64
C ASP A 12 -21.07 -11.81 10.88
N THR A 13 -19.83 -12.28 10.70
CA THR A 13 -18.89 -12.49 11.80
C THR A 13 -18.55 -11.17 12.48
N ILE A 14 -18.30 -10.12 11.71
CA ILE A 14 -18.01 -8.78 12.24
C ILE A 14 -19.19 -8.23 13.03
N LYS A 15 -20.42 -8.37 12.48
CA LYS A 15 -21.64 -7.93 13.16
C LYS A 15 -21.95 -8.68 14.44
N SER A 16 -21.57 -9.96 14.51
CA SER A 16 -21.78 -10.80 15.72
C SER A 16 -20.72 -10.60 16.80
N THR A 17 -19.62 -9.89 16.47
CA THR A 17 -18.58 -9.56 17.47
C THR A 17 -18.98 -8.28 18.18
N ASP A 18 -18.89 -8.29 19.52
CA ASP A 18 -19.20 -7.11 20.35
C ASP A 18 -18.29 -5.92 19.97
N GLY A 19 -18.90 -4.78 19.64
CA GLY A 19 -18.20 -3.60 19.12
C GLY A 19 -17.63 -3.73 17.70
N GLY A 20 -17.77 -4.87 17.02
CA GLY A 20 -17.20 -5.11 15.71
C GLY A 20 -17.82 -4.27 14.59
N PHE A 21 -19.11 -4.04 14.66
CA PHE A 21 -19.80 -3.19 13.68
C PHE A 21 -19.44 -1.71 13.83
N GLU A 22 -19.30 -1.24 15.05
CA GLU A 22 -18.88 0.12 15.38
C GLU A 22 -17.47 0.40 14.85
N LEU A 23 -16.53 -0.51 15.09
CA LEU A 23 -15.16 -0.41 14.56
C LEU A 23 -15.13 -0.41 13.02
N LEU A 24 -15.95 -1.27 12.39
CA LEU A 24 -16.06 -1.28 10.93
C LEU A 24 -16.59 0.05 10.40
N MET A 25 -17.60 0.62 11.05
CA MET A 25 -18.17 1.92 10.66
C MET A 25 -17.20 3.06 10.86
N GLU A 26 -16.44 3.04 11.95
CA GLU A 26 -15.37 4.03 12.21
C GLU A 26 -14.30 4.00 11.11
N ASP A 27 -13.86 2.81 10.71
CA ASP A 27 -12.90 2.64 9.63
C ASP A 27 -13.44 3.11 8.27
N VAL A 28 -14.70 2.79 7.96
CA VAL A 28 -15.37 3.25 6.73
C VAL A 28 -15.47 4.78 6.71
N ILE A 29 -15.92 5.39 7.82
CA ILE A 29 -16.03 6.85 7.93
C ILE A 29 -14.65 7.50 7.81
N THR A 30 -13.63 6.92 8.44
CA THR A 30 -12.25 7.43 8.36
C THR A 30 -11.71 7.36 6.92
N ALA A 31 -11.94 6.24 6.22
CA ALA A 31 -11.55 6.09 4.83
C ALA A 31 -12.25 7.11 3.92
N LEU A 32 -13.57 7.29 4.09
CA LEU A 32 -14.33 8.28 3.33
C LEU A 32 -13.85 9.72 3.60
N LYS A 33 -13.57 10.06 4.86
CA LYS A 33 -13.01 11.37 5.19
C LYS A 33 -11.65 11.59 4.52
N GLN A 34 -10.80 10.58 4.49
CA GLN A 34 -9.50 10.66 3.80
C GLN A 34 -9.65 10.85 2.28
N GLU A 35 -10.64 10.20 1.67
CA GLU A 35 -10.92 10.40 0.24
C GLU A 35 -11.44 11.81 -0.08
N LEU A 36 -12.19 12.43 0.82
CA LEU A 36 -12.74 13.78 0.62
C LEU A 36 -11.71 14.89 0.85
N VAL A 37 -10.72 14.67 1.68
CA VAL A 37 -9.69 15.69 2.01
C VAL A 37 -8.87 16.11 0.78
N ALA A 38 -8.53 15.14 -0.09
CA ALA A 38 -7.71 15.45 -1.25
C ALA A 38 -8.39 16.36 -2.28
N PRO A 39 -9.67 16.15 -2.66
CA PRO A 39 -10.43 17.08 -3.48
C PRO A 39 -10.56 18.48 -2.85
N GLU A 40 -10.84 18.57 -1.55
CA GLU A 40 -10.92 19.86 -0.84
C GLU A 40 -9.58 20.63 -0.87
N LEU A 41 -8.47 19.93 -0.58
CA LEU A 41 -7.14 20.54 -0.67
C LEU A 41 -6.78 20.93 -2.12
N ALA A 42 -7.23 20.17 -3.10
CA ALA A 42 -7.04 20.50 -4.50
C ALA A 42 -7.74 21.82 -4.86
N GLU A 43 -9.02 21.94 -4.51
CA GLU A 43 -9.81 23.13 -4.74
C GLU A 43 -9.19 24.37 -4.04
N GLU A 44 -8.84 24.24 -2.76
CA GLU A 44 -8.22 25.32 -1.98
C GLU A 44 -6.87 25.81 -2.55
N ASN A 45 -6.14 24.94 -3.24
CA ASN A 45 -4.81 25.26 -3.78
C ASN A 45 -4.79 25.37 -5.32
N GLY A 46 -5.95 25.34 -5.99
CA GLY A 46 -6.06 25.48 -7.44
C GLY A 46 -5.40 24.32 -8.20
N ILE A 47 -5.45 23.11 -7.65
CA ILE A 47 -4.92 21.90 -8.26
C ILE A 47 -6.05 21.20 -9.01
N GLU A 48 -5.93 21.12 -10.33
CA GLU A 48 -6.93 20.50 -11.21
C GLU A 48 -6.33 19.36 -12.03
N LEU A 49 -7.17 18.46 -12.49
CA LEU A 49 -6.78 17.46 -13.47
C LEU A 49 -6.55 18.13 -14.83
N THR A 50 -5.44 17.79 -15.45
CA THR A 50 -5.12 18.25 -16.80
C THR A 50 -5.74 17.32 -17.85
N ASP A 51 -5.69 17.72 -19.13
CA ASP A 51 -6.11 16.88 -20.24
C ASP A 51 -5.30 15.57 -20.30
N ASP A 52 -4.00 15.62 -19.95
CA ASP A 52 -3.15 14.42 -19.88
C ASP A 52 -3.56 13.48 -18.74
N ASP A 53 -3.97 14.03 -17.59
CA ASP A 53 -4.50 13.22 -16.50
C ASP A 53 -5.80 12.53 -16.92
N ASN A 54 -6.72 13.27 -17.54
CA ASN A 54 -7.98 12.74 -18.05
C ASN A 54 -7.75 11.66 -19.11
N LYS A 55 -6.82 11.87 -20.02
CA LYS A 55 -6.42 10.86 -21.00
C LYS A 55 -5.86 9.60 -20.34
N THR A 56 -5.05 9.76 -19.30
CA THR A 56 -4.53 8.62 -18.53
C THR A 56 -5.66 7.81 -17.90
N ILE A 57 -6.69 8.48 -17.36
CA ILE A 57 -7.87 7.85 -16.79
C ILE A 57 -8.65 7.10 -17.89
N ASP A 58 -8.87 7.73 -19.06
CA ASP A 58 -9.52 7.09 -20.21
C ASP A 58 -8.77 5.84 -20.67
N ASP A 59 -7.45 5.91 -20.75
CA ASP A 59 -6.59 4.78 -21.11
C ASP A 59 -6.67 3.63 -20.05
N GLN A 60 -6.80 3.97 -18.76
CA GLN A 60 -6.97 2.96 -17.71
C GLN A 60 -8.32 2.26 -17.82
N ILE A 61 -9.39 3.01 -18.09
CA ILE A 61 -10.73 2.43 -18.30
C ILE A 61 -10.72 1.55 -19.55
N ALA A 62 -10.12 2.01 -20.64
CA ALA A 62 -10.00 1.24 -21.89
C ALA A 62 -9.21 -0.06 -21.68
N LYS A 63 -8.10 -0.02 -20.93
CA LYS A 63 -7.33 -1.21 -20.55
C LYS A 63 -8.13 -2.16 -19.68
N ALA A 64 -8.91 -1.64 -18.73
CA ALA A 64 -9.78 -2.45 -17.90
C ALA A 64 -10.81 -3.19 -18.76
N LYS A 65 -11.47 -2.50 -19.69
CA LYS A 65 -12.42 -3.09 -20.64
C LYS A 65 -11.78 -4.17 -21.52
N ALA A 66 -10.57 -3.93 -21.99
CA ALA A 66 -9.86 -4.86 -22.87
C ALA A 66 -9.50 -6.22 -22.23
N ASN A 67 -9.62 -6.34 -20.91
CA ASN A 67 -9.44 -7.62 -20.21
C ASN A 67 -10.68 -8.54 -20.26
N TYR A 68 -11.77 -8.09 -20.85
CA TYR A 68 -13.03 -8.83 -20.95
C TYR A 68 -13.35 -9.17 -22.40
N ASP A 69 -14.02 -10.29 -22.61
CA ASP A 69 -14.42 -10.77 -23.95
C ASP A 69 -15.50 -9.87 -24.61
N SER A 70 -16.18 -9.05 -23.81
CA SER A 70 -17.20 -8.11 -24.29
C SER A 70 -17.45 -6.98 -23.29
N ASP A 71 -17.99 -5.86 -23.78
CA ASP A 71 -18.42 -4.74 -22.93
C ASP A 71 -19.49 -5.17 -21.92
N GLU A 72 -20.37 -6.10 -22.29
CA GLU A 72 -21.38 -6.65 -21.39
C GLU A 72 -20.75 -7.42 -20.24
N ALA A 73 -19.72 -8.23 -20.50
CA ALA A 73 -18.97 -8.95 -19.46
C ALA A 73 -18.30 -7.97 -18.49
N TYR A 74 -17.67 -6.92 -18.99
CA TYR A 74 -17.08 -5.85 -18.17
C TYR A 74 -18.15 -5.15 -17.32
N LEU A 75 -19.28 -4.73 -17.92
CA LEU A 75 -20.34 -4.05 -17.20
C LEU A 75 -21.00 -4.93 -16.12
N ASN A 76 -21.13 -6.22 -16.37
CA ASN A 76 -21.63 -7.17 -15.37
C ASN A 76 -20.66 -7.34 -14.21
N ASP A 77 -19.37 -7.33 -14.48
CA ASP A 77 -18.34 -7.47 -13.43
C ASP A 77 -18.32 -6.23 -12.51
N ILE A 78 -18.24 -5.02 -13.07
CA ILE A 78 -18.28 -3.79 -12.26
C ILE A 78 -19.60 -3.66 -11.48
N LYS A 79 -20.73 -4.07 -12.07
CA LYS A 79 -22.02 -4.10 -11.40
C LYS A 79 -22.05 -5.10 -10.25
N SER A 80 -21.38 -6.24 -10.37
CA SER A 80 -21.25 -7.22 -9.29
C SER A 80 -20.47 -6.66 -8.09
N ALA A 81 -19.57 -5.70 -8.35
CA ALA A 81 -18.87 -4.92 -7.33
C ALA A 81 -19.65 -3.69 -6.83
N TYR A 82 -20.93 -3.59 -7.18
CA TYR A 82 -21.80 -2.44 -6.86
C TYR A 82 -21.29 -1.11 -7.43
N LEU A 83 -20.57 -1.14 -8.54
CA LEU A 83 -20.05 0.02 -9.23
C LEU A 83 -20.85 0.29 -10.53
N THR A 84 -20.85 1.55 -10.94
CA THR A 84 -21.17 1.98 -12.30
C THR A 84 -19.89 2.48 -12.97
N GLU A 85 -19.88 2.58 -14.29
CA GLU A 85 -18.73 3.11 -15.02
C GLU A 85 -18.41 4.56 -14.60
N ASP A 86 -19.45 5.38 -14.38
CA ASP A 86 -19.28 6.76 -13.89
C ASP A 86 -18.66 6.80 -12.48
N LEU A 87 -19.08 5.89 -11.59
CA LEU A 87 -18.52 5.81 -10.25
C LEU A 87 -17.08 5.32 -10.29
N TYR A 88 -16.78 4.33 -11.15
CA TYR A 88 -15.42 3.85 -11.35
C TYR A 88 -14.50 4.97 -11.88
N ARG A 89 -14.98 5.77 -12.85
CA ARG A 89 -14.26 6.95 -13.33
C ARG A 89 -13.99 7.94 -12.21
N LYS A 90 -14.99 8.31 -11.41
CA LYS A 90 -14.83 9.20 -10.27
C LYS A 90 -13.80 8.71 -9.26
N MET A 91 -13.74 7.40 -9.01
CA MET A 91 -12.70 6.83 -8.15
C MET A 91 -11.29 7.03 -8.73
N LEU A 92 -11.11 6.87 -10.03
CA LEU A 92 -9.83 7.12 -10.71
C LEU A 92 -9.46 8.61 -10.69
N GLU A 93 -10.42 9.50 -10.90
CA GLU A 93 -10.24 10.96 -10.80
C GLU A 93 -9.81 11.36 -9.39
N THR A 94 -10.47 10.83 -8.35
CA THR A 94 -10.12 11.09 -6.95
C THR A 94 -8.70 10.59 -6.63
N ALA A 95 -8.33 9.41 -7.13
CA ALA A 95 -6.98 8.87 -6.94
C ALA A 95 -5.90 9.70 -7.67
N ALA A 96 -6.21 10.21 -8.86
CA ALA A 96 -5.33 11.11 -9.60
C ALA A 96 -5.17 12.46 -8.88
N ILE A 97 -6.25 13.05 -8.38
CA ILE A 97 -6.23 14.28 -7.57
C ILE A 97 -5.40 14.06 -6.30
N TYR A 98 -5.62 12.94 -5.58
CA TYR A 98 -4.83 12.61 -4.39
C TYR A 98 -3.33 12.58 -4.68
N THR A 99 -2.94 11.93 -5.77
CA THR A 99 -1.54 11.86 -6.19
C THR A 99 -0.97 13.24 -6.48
N LYS A 100 -1.74 14.07 -7.21
CA LYS A 100 -1.35 15.41 -7.61
C LYS A 100 -1.22 16.37 -6.42
N VAL A 101 -2.16 16.31 -5.48
CA VAL A 101 -2.12 17.04 -4.20
C VAL A 101 -0.88 16.65 -3.39
N ASN A 102 -0.64 15.34 -3.26
CA ASN A 102 0.52 14.84 -2.53
C ASN A 102 1.84 15.32 -3.17
N ASP A 103 1.96 15.24 -4.49
CA ASP A 103 3.16 15.65 -5.20
C ASP A 103 3.39 17.15 -5.17
N THR A 104 2.31 17.95 -5.23
CA THR A 104 2.39 19.40 -5.26
C THR A 104 2.58 20.01 -3.88
N LEU A 105 1.88 19.50 -2.86
CA LEU A 105 1.85 20.13 -1.55
C LEU A 105 2.81 19.52 -0.53
N PHE A 106 3.09 18.22 -0.61
CA PHE A 106 3.84 17.47 0.41
C PHE A 106 5.22 17.01 -0.05
N LYS A 107 5.48 16.88 -1.37
CA LYS A 107 6.79 16.52 -1.90
C LYS A 107 7.56 17.74 -2.42
N ASN A 108 8.86 17.60 -2.60
CA ASN A 108 9.72 18.49 -3.40
C ASN A 108 9.59 20.01 -3.15
N ASN A 109 9.62 20.48 -1.93
CA ASN A 109 9.44 21.89 -1.57
C ASN A 109 7.98 22.39 -1.68
N GLY A 110 6.99 21.51 -1.75
CA GLY A 110 5.59 21.87 -1.64
C GLY A 110 5.28 22.62 -0.35
N LYS A 111 4.14 23.29 -0.33
CA LYS A 111 3.69 24.15 0.78
C LYS A 111 3.78 23.48 2.16
N TYR A 112 3.52 22.18 2.23
CA TYR A 112 3.51 21.36 3.45
C TYR A 112 4.65 20.35 3.51
N ALA A 113 5.62 20.45 2.59
CA ALA A 113 6.76 19.54 2.61
C ALA A 113 7.61 19.74 3.88
N THR A 114 7.98 18.64 4.50
CA THR A 114 8.88 18.69 5.66
C THR A 114 10.24 19.22 5.22
N LYS A 115 10.68 20.33 5.80
CA LYS A 115 11.99 20.88 5.50
C LYS A 115 13.09 19.95 5.98
N LYS A 116 14.14 19.81 5.17
CA LYS A 116 15.28 18.94 5.49
C LYS A 116 15.88 19.22 6.88
N GLU A 117 15.87 20.49 7.30
CA GLU A 117 16.41 20.89 8.60
C GLU A 117 15.50 20.41 9.77
N ASP A 118 14.19 20.44 9.58
CA ASP A 118 13.23 19.94 10.58
C ASP A 118 13.27 18.42 10.65
N PHE A 119 13.35 17.74 9.49
CA PHE A 119 13.57 16.30 9.45
C PHE A 119 14.85 15.88 10.16
N LYS A 120 15.96 16.61 9.95
CA LYS A 120 17.22 16.33 10.65
C LYS A 120 17.11 16.51 12.17
N LYS A 121 16.29 17.46 12.65
CA LYS A 121 16.06 17.63 14.10
C LYS A 121 15.30 16.44 14.66
N ILE A 122 14.22 16.01 13.98
CA ILE A 122 13.41 14.88 14.37
C ILE A 122 14.27 13.60 14.46
N VAL A 123 15.03 13.27 13.39
CA VAL A 123 15.88 12.07 13.34
C VAL A 123 17.05 12.10 14.36
N LYS A 124 17.44 13.29 14.82
CA LYS A 124 18.48 13.43 15.86
C LYS A 124 17.94 13.30 17.28
N ASP A 125 16.64 13.30 17.44
CA ASP A 125 16.02 13.07 18.75
C ASP A 125 16.15 11.58 19.11
N THR A 126 17.14 11.29 19.94
CA THR A 126 17.45 9.93 20.39
C THR A 126 16.45 9.37 21.40
N SER A 127 15.48 10.17 21.84
CA SER A 127 14.40 9.70 22.71
C SER A 127 13.32 8.96 21.92
N GLU A 128 13.13 9.31 20.64
CA GLU A 128 12.11 8.72 19.77
C GLU A 128 12.69 7.88 18.63
N TYR A 129 13.95 8.14 18.23
CA TYR A 129 14.58 7.48 17.08
C TYR A 129 15.95 6.90 17.46
N CYS A 130 16.17 5.67 17.04
CA CYS A 130 17.51 5.05 17.11
C CYS A 130 18.01 4.74 15.70
N ARG A 131 19.34 4.74 15.56
CA ARG A 131 20.01 4.24 14.36
C ARG A 131 20.50 2.83 14.64
N GLU A 132 20.01 1.89 13.87
CA GLU A 132 20.43 0.50 13.95
C GLU A 132 21.22 0.11 12.69
N ILE A 133 22.29 -0.63 12.86
CA ILE A 133 23.06 -1.21 11.77
C ILE A 133 22.92 -2.72 11.89
N HIS A 134 22.24 -3.32 10.90
CA HIS A 134 22.11 -4.76 10.80
C HIS A 134 23.23 -5.30 9.93
N VAL A 135 23.98 -6.28 10.44
CA VAL A 135 24.90 -7.08 9.66
C VAL A 135 24.35 -8.50 9.64
N MET A 136 23.88 -8.93 8.46
CA MET A 136 23.42 -10.29 8.26
C MET A 136 24.58 -11.11 7.67
N ILE A 137 24.99 -12.14 8.40
CA ILE A 137 25.96 -13.12 7.91
C ILE A 137 25.18 -14.41 7.59
N PRO A 138 24.94 -14.72 6.31
CA PRO A 138 24.16 -15.88 5.92
C PRO A 138 25.00 -17.15 6.05
N PHE A 139 24.86 -17.89 7.12
CA PHE A 139 25.60 -19.14 7.35
C PHE A 139 25.40 -20.18 6.23
N TYR A 140 24.17 -20.24 5.68
CA TYR A 140 23.86 -21.16 4.58
C TYR A 140 24.56 -20.81 3.25
N ALA A 141 24.96 -19.56 3.05
CA ALA A 141 25.73 -19.14 1.87
C ALA A 141 27.21 -19.58 1.93
N GLN A 142 27.66 -20.04 3.09
CA GLN A 142 29.04 -20.51 3.33
C GLN A 142 29.17 -22.03 3.20
N VAL A 143 28.06 -22.74 3.02
CA VAL A 143 27.98 -24.20 2.91
C VAL A 143 27.31 -24.55 1.60
N ASP A 144 27.92 -25.41 0.79
CA ASP A 144 27.30 -25.98 -0.41
C ASP A 144 26.14 -26.89 0.01
N LEU A 145 24.98 -26.26 0.26
CA LEU A 145 23.73 -26.97 0.48
C LEU A 145 22.98 -27.05 -0.84
N ASP A 146 22.54 -28.24 -1.19
CA ASP A 146 21.56 -28.42 -2.24
C ASP A 146 20.30 -27.63 -1.85
N ASP A 147 19.77 -26.81 -2.75
CA ASP A 147 18.56 -25.98 -2.55
C ASP A 147 17.36 -26.75 -1.99
N SER A 148 17.33 -28.05 -2.17
CA SER A 148 16.28 -28.93 -1.66
C SER A 148 16.39 -29.26 -0.15
N THR A 149 17.53 -28.91 0.50
CA THR A 149 17.83 -29.31 1.89
C THR A 149 18.09 -28.15 2.84
N ALA A 150 18.04 -26.91 2.36
CA ALA A 150 18.35 -25.70 3.14
C ALA A 150 17.21 -25.22 4.03
N ASP A 151 16.50 -26.11 4.71
CA ASP A 151 15.30 -25.74 5.49
C ASP A 151 15.59 -24.91 6.73
N SER A 152 16.73 -25.06 7.37
CA SER A 152 17.20 -24.16 8.42
C SER A 152 18.61 -24.52 8.90
N TYR A 153 19.29 -23.60 9.56
CA TYR A 153 20.54 -23.87 10.27
C TYR A 153 20.39 -25.02 11.28
N ASP A 154 19.23 -25.16 11.89
CA ASP A 154 18.96 -26.20 12.89
C ASP A 154 18.94 -27.62 12.31
N SER A 155 18.62 -27.77 11.02
CA SER A 155 18.62 -29.06 10.31
C SER A 155 20.01 -29.49 9.82
N MET A 156 21.01 -28.60 9.86
CA MET A 156 22.38 -28.89 9.45
C MET A 156 23.07 -29.90 10.37
N SER A 157 23.98 -30.68 9.82
CA SER A 157 24.88 -31.52 10.62
C SER A 157 25.78 -30.67 11.53
N LEU A 158 26.29 -31.25 12.61
CA LEU A 158 27.24 -30.55 13.50
C LEU A 158 28.51 -30.09 12.76
N SER A 159 28.97 -30.86 11.78
CA SER A 159 30.12 -30.50 10.94
C SER A 159 29.81 -29.28 10.07
N ASP A 160 28.64 -29.24 9.44
CA ASP A 160 28.25 -28.13 8.57
C ASP A 160 27.98 -26.85 9.38
N LYS A 161 27.36 -26.99 10.55
CA LYS A 161 27.21 -25.87 11.53
C LYS A 161 28.56 -25.29 11.94
N ALA A 162 29.53 -26.15 12.21
CA ALA A 162 30.88 -25.71 12.58
C ALA A 162 31.60 -25.00 11.43
N SER A 163 31.48 -25.54 10.21
CA SER A 163 32.07 -24.96 8.99
C SER A 163 31.42 -23.62 8.65
N ALA A 164 30.09 -23.54 8.68
CA ALA A 164 29.37 -22.29 8.45
C ALA A 164 29.75 -21.20 9.45
N LYS A 165 29.87 -21.56 10.74
CA LYS A 165 30.30 -20.66 11.79
C LYS A 165 31.73 -20.18 11.60
N GLN A 166 32.65 -21.05 11.20
CA GLN A 166 34.04 -20.72 10.95
C GLN A 166 34.23 -19.80 9.74
N SER A 167 33.41 -20.01 8.68
CA SER A 167 33.47 -19.19 7.46
C SER A 167 32.82 -17.81 7.62
N ALA A 168 32.01 -17.62 8.67
CA ALA A 168 31.35 -16.34 8.98
C ALA A 168 32.24 -15.36 9.77
N TYR A 169 33.41 -15.83 10.26
CA TYR A 169 34.39 -15.03 10.96
C TYR A 169 35.62 -14.78 10.07
#